data_b52a850b60150410d61fac6348dcac09
#
_entry.id   b52a850b60150410d61fac6348dcac09
#
_cell.length_a   1.000
_cell.length_b   1.000
_cell.length_c   1.000
_cell.angle_alpha   90.00
_cell.angle_beta   90.00
_cell.angle_gamma   90.00
#
_symmetry.space_group_name_H-M   'P 1'
#
loop_
_entity.id
_entity.type
_entity.pdbx_description
1 polymer ?
#
loop_
_entity_poly.entity_id
_entity_poly.type
_entity_poly.pdbx_seq_one_letter_code
_entity_poly.pdbx_strand_id
1 'polypeptide(L)'
;KGLEAIDSKDFLKLMKDKMQLVKMDKSMTQRSVNEWFSEKKKKRNEIFQMAVLNPTLAILDETDSGLDIDALRIVANGVNKLKTKENATIVVTHYQRLLDYIIPDFVHVLYKGKIVKSGGKELALELEEKGYDWIKSDKAEAVV
;
A
#
# COMPACT_ATOMS: atom_id res chain seq x y z
N LYS A 1 -8.93 -19.17 6.10
CA LYS A 1 -8.01 -19.31 7.27
C LYS A 1 -8.36 -20.51 8.18
N GLY A 2 -9.39 -21.29 7.87
CA GLY A 2 -9.82 -22.42 8.71
C GLY A 2 -10.37 -22.03 10.09
N LEU A 3 -10.71 -20.75 10.29
CA LEU A 3 -11.33 -20.25 11.51
C LEU A 3 -12.85 -20.46 11.46
N GLU A 4 -13.48 -20.53 12.63
CA GLU A 4 -14.94 -20.53 12.72
C GLU A 4 -15.54 -19.28 12.10
N ALA A 5 -16.77 -19.40 11.57
CA ALA A 5 -17.47 -18.26 10.99
C ALA A 5 -17.74 -17.21 12.09
N ILE A 6 -17.40 -15.96 11.79
CA ILE A 6 -17.70 -14.83 12.67
C ILE A 6 -19.22 -14.60 12.70
N ASP A 7 -19.80 -14.38 13.87
CA ASP A 7 -21.21 -14.04 13.97
C ASP A 7 -21.49 -12.61 13.48
N SER A 8 -22.75 -12.30 13.18
CA SER A 8 -23.15 -11.01 12.60
C SER A 8 -22.84 -9.83 13.53
N LYS A 9 -22.95 -10.00 14.85
CA LYS A 9 -22.69 -8.96 15.84
C LYS A 9 -21.19 -8.63 15.92
N ASP A 10 -20.37 -9.65 15.97
CA ASP A 10 -18.90 -9.50 16.02
C ASP A 10 -18.37 -8.97 14.70
N PHE A 11 -18.97 -9.38 13.56
CA PHE A 11 -18.64 -8.82 12.26
C PHE A 11 -18.93 -7.32 12.19
N LEU A 12 -20.12 -6.88 12.66
CA LEU A 12 -20.47 -5.45 12.67
C LEU A 12 -19.54 -4.64 13.58
N LYS A 13 -19.10 -5.20 14.70
CA LYS A 13 -18.12 -4.57 15.58
C LYS A 13 -16.76 -4.44 14.87
N LEU A 14 -16.27 -5.53 14.27
CA LEU A 14 -15.04 -5.54 13.48
C LEU A 14 -15.08 -4.46 12.38
N MET A 15 -16.17 -4.43 11.60
CA MET A 15 -16.36 -3.44 10.55
C MET A 15 -16.24 -2.01 11.08
N LYS A 16 -16.92 -1.70 12.18
CA LYS A 16 -16.91 -0.39 12.81
C LYS A 16 -15.50 0.03 13.25
N ASP A 17 -14.76 -0.88 13.87
CA ASP A 17 -13.39 -0.62 14.34
C ASP A 17 -12.45 -0.37 13.14
N LYS A 18 -12.56 -1.17 12.08
CA LYS A 18 -11.73 -1.02 10.88
C LYS A 18 -12.08 0.22 10.05
N MET A 19 -13.35 0.66 10.05
CA MET A 19 -13.75 1.92 9.42
C MET A 19 -13.09 3.13 10.08
N GLN A 20 -12.97 3.14 11.41
CA GLN A 20 -12.28 4.21 12.13
C GLN A 20 -10.80 4.33 11.74
N LEU A 21 -10.14 3.19 11.46
CA LEU A 21 -8.75 3.15 11.05
C LEU A 21 -8.47 3.99 9.79
N VAL A 22 -9.37 3.92 8.81
CA VAL A 22 -9.24 4.60 7.51
C VAL A 22 -10.11 5.86 7.39
N LYS A 23 -10.70 6.32 8.50
CA LYS A 23 -11.63 7.46 8.54
C LYS A 23 -12.74 7.34 7.48
N MET A 24 -13.32 6.14 7.37
CA MET A 24 -14.39 5.86 6.42
C MET A 24 -15.75 6.28 6.98
N ASP A 25 -16.58 6.89 6.14
CA ASP A 25 -17.96 7.25 6.49
C ASP A 25 -18.85 5.99 6.49
N LYS A 26 -19.78 5.93 7.46
CA LYS A 26 -20.72 4.80 7.57
C LYS A 26 -21.59 4.61 6.34
N SER A 27 -21.92 5.69 5.62
CA SER A 27 -22.72 5.61 4.39
C SER A 27 -22.07 4.78 3.29
N MET A 28 -20.75 4.59 3.35
CA MET A 28 -20.01 3.80 2.36
C MET A 28 -20.23 2.29 2.51
N THR A 29 -20.59 1.79 3.69
CA THR A 29 -20.85 0.36 3.92
C THR A 29 -22.17 -0.13 3.35
N GLN A 30 -23.07 0.78 3.00
CA GLN A 30 -24.39 0.48 2.43
C GLN A 30 -24.39 0.49 0.89
N ARG A 31 -23.24 0.79 0.27
CA ARG A 31 -23.10 0.87 -1.18
C ARG A 31 -22.36 -0.33 -1.73
N SER A 32 -22.62 -0.66 -2.97
CA SER A 32 -21.83 -1.65 -3.70
C SER A 32 -20.36 -1.21 -3.77
N VAL A 33 -19.45 -2.18 -3.71
CA VAL A 33 -18.00 -1.92 -3.74
C VAL A 33 -17.66 -1.13 -5.01
N ASN A 34 -16.97 -0.01 -4.84
CA ASN A 34 -16.52 0.89 -5.92
C ASN A 34 -17.61 1.60 -6.74
N GLU A 35 -18.88 1.44 -6.39
CA GLU A 35 -19.96 2.15 -7.08
C GLU A 35 -20.02 3.62 -6.61
N TRP A 36 -19.86 4.55 -7.57
CA TRP A 36 -19.89 6.00 -7.33
C TRP A 36 -18.84 6.53 -6.35
N PHE A 37 -17.72 5.82 -6.18
CA PHE A 37 -16.63 6.29 -5.35
C PHE A 37 -15.67 7.18 -6.14
N SER A 38 -15.28 8.33 -5.54
CA SER A 38 -14.09 9.07 -6.00
C SER A 38 -12.84 8.23 -5.77
N GLU A 39 -11.75 8.51 -6.49
CA GLU A 39 -10.48 7.78 -6.34
C GLU A 39 -10.03 7.72 -4.87
N LYS A 40 -10.11 8.82 -4.12
CA LYS A 40 -9.82 8.85 -2.68
C LYS A 40 -10.66 7.87 -1.87
N LYS A 41 -11.94 7.73 -2.20
CA LYS A 41 -12.84 6.80 -1.51
C LYS A 41 -12.53 5.35 -1.88
N LYS A 42 -12.19 5.09 -3.14
CA LYS A 42 -11.77 3.75 -3.60
C LYS A 42 -10.51 3.30 -2.85
N LYS A 43 -9.47 4.14 -2.79
CA LYS A 43 -8.23 3.81 -2.09
C LYS A 43 -8.42 3.59 -0.58
N ARG A 44 -9.25 4.40 0.08
CA ARG A 44 -9.63 4.14 1.49
C ARG A 44 -10.38 2.81 1.65
N ASN A 45 -11.25 2.47 0.69
CA ASN A 45 -11.98 1.21 0.70
C ASN A 45 -11.04 0.01 0.50
N GLU A 46 -10.00 0.12 -0.33
CA GLU A 46 -8.97 -0.90 -0.50
C GLU A 46 -8.26 -1.19 0.84
N ILE A 47 -7.82 -0.15 1.54
CA ILE A 47 -7.18 -0.32 2.86
C ILE A 47 -8.17 -0.83 3.93
N PHE A 48 -9.43 -0.42 3.86
CA PHE A 48 -10.48 -0.95 4.71
C PHE A 48 -10.68 -2.47 4.48
N GLN A 49 -10.76 -2.91 3.22
CA GLN A 49 -10.85 -4.34 2.89
C GLN A 49 -9.62 -5.10 3.39
N MET A 50 -8.41 -4.56 3.19
CA MET A 50 -7.17 -5.12 3.75
C MET A 50 -7.26 -5.25 5.28
N ALA A 51 -7.80 -4.24 5.97
CA ALA A 51 -7.96 -4.25 7.42
C ALA A 51 -8.94 -5.31 7.92
N VAL A 52 -10.04 -5.53 7.19
CA VAL A 52 -11.05 -6.55 7.53
C VAL A 52 -10.54 -7.96 7.24
N LEU A 53 -9.92 -8.16 6.08
CA LEU A 53 -9.40 -9.46 5.64
C LEU A 53 -8.15 -9.89 6.42
N ASN A 54 -7.39 -8.94 6.92
CA ASN A 54 -6.13 -9.16 7.65
C ASN A 54 -5.24 -10.22 6.97
N PRO A 55 -4.80 -10.00 5.72
CA PRO A 55 -4.05 -10.99 4.95
C PRO A 55 -2.63 -11.17 5.51
N THR A 56 -2.03 -12.34 5.29
CA THR A 56 -0.60 -12.58 5.56
C THR A 56 0.30 -11.90 4.55
N LEU A 57 -0.19 -11.70 3.33
CA LEU A 57 0.48 -10.94 2.28
C LEU A 57 -0.52 -9.97 1.64
N ALA A 58 -0.19 -8.69 1.63
CA ALA A 58 -0.91 -7.65 0.90
C ALA A 58 -0.04 -7.12 -0.25
N ILE A 59 -0.65 -6.91 -1.42
CA ILE A 59 -0.01 -6.26 -2.57
C ILE A 59 -0.80 -4.99 -2.85
N LEU A 60 -0.14 -3.84 -2.71
CA LEU A 60 -0.68 -2.51 -2.93
C LEU A 60 -0.08 -1.96 -4.23
N ASP A 61 -0.89 -1.96 -5.29
CA ASP A 61 -0.46 -1.52 -6.60
C ASP A 61 -0.99 -0.11 -6.88
N GLU A 62 -0.05 0.85 -7.01
CA GLU A 62 -0.34 2.27 -7.24
C GLU A 62 -1.43 2.86 -6.31
N THR A 63 -1.41 2.46 -5.04
CA THR A 63 -2.42 2.89 -4.06
C THR A 63 -2.39 4.39 -3.76
N ASP A 64 -1.33 5.06 -4.13
CA ASP A 64 -1.08 6.50 -4.00
C ASP A 64 -1.54 7.31 -5.22
N SER A 65 -1.84 6.67 -6.33
CA SER A 65 -2.28 7.33 -7.56
C SER A 65 -3.59 8.13 -7.35
N GLY A 66 -3.60 9.39 -7.79
CA GLY A 66 -4.77 10.28 -7.70
C GLY A 66 -5.10 10.77 -6.28
N LEU A 67 -4.24 10.53 -5.29
CA LEU A 67 -4.42 11.02 -3.94
C LEU A 67 -3.76 12.38 -3.70
N ASP A 68 -4.46 13.27 -2.98
CA ASP A 68 -3.82 14.41 -2.35
C ASP A 68 -3.04 13.98 -1.10
N ILE A 69 -2.25 14.87 -0.55
CA ILE A 69 -1.35 14.60 0.58
C ILE A 69 -2.10 14.12 1.83
N ASP A 70 -3.31 14.60 2.08
CA ASP A 70 -4.10 14.20 3.25
C ASP A 70 -4.68 12.81 3.09
N ALA A 71 -5.17 12.48 1.90
CA ALA A 71 -5.65 11.15 1.57
C ALA A 71 -4.50 10.14 1.59
N LEU A 72 -3.33 10.50 1.07
CA LEU A 72 -2.11 9.69 1.12
C LEU A 72 -1.70 9.37 2.56
N ARG A 73 -1.71 10.36 3.45
CA ARG A 73 -1.41 10.15 4.88
C ARG A 73 -2.39 9.19 5.55
N ILE A 74 -3.68 9.27 5.22
CA ILE A 74 -4.70 8.36 5.78
C ILE A 74 -4.45 6.94 5.32
N VAL A 75 -4.17 6.73 4.02
CA VAL A 75 -3.84 5.42 3.44
C VAL A 75 -2.59 4.85 4.09
N ALA A 76 -1.51 5.62 4.12
CA ALA A 76 -0.24 5.20 4.72
C ALA A 76 -0.36 4.86 6.21
N ASN A 77 -1.08 5.67 6.99
CA ASN A 77 -1.37 5.38 8.39
C ASN A 77 -2.17 4.07 8.55
N GLY A 78 -3.11 3.81 7.64
CA GLY A 78 -3.86 2.55 7.61
C GLY A 78 -2.92 1.35 7.41
N VAL A 79 -2.05 1.41 6.41
CA VAL A 79 -1.06 0.36 6.12
C VAL A 79 -0.12 0.14 7.31
N ASN A 80 0.46 1.22 7.85
CA ASN A 80 1.39 1.14 8.98
C ASN A 80 0.77 0.51 10.23
N LYS A 81 -0.51 0.80 10.51
CA LYS A 81 -1.23 0.20 11.65
C LYS A 81 -1.58 -1.27 11.47
N LEU A 82 -1.60 -1.73 10.22
CA LEU A 82 -1.85 -3.14 9.88
C LEU A 82 -0.56 -3.96 9.78
N LYS A 83 0.60 -3.31 9.75
CA LYS A 83 1.91 -3.96 9.72
C LYS A 83 2.15 -4.70 11.03
N THR A 84 2.45 -5.99 10.94
CA THR A 84 2.84 -6.86 12.07
C THR A 84 4.06 -7.69 11.68
N LYS A 85 4.57 -8.49 12.61
CA LYS A 85 5.68 -9.43 12.32
C LYS A 85 5.21 -10.66 11.52
N GLU A 86 3.92 -10.92 11.50
CA GLU A 86 3.31 -12.10 10.87
C GLU A 86 2.77 -11.81 9.46
N ASN A 87 2.83 -10.55 9.01
CA ASN A 87 2.36 -10.20 7.67
C ASN A 87 3.42 -9.46 6.87
N ALA A 88 3.31 -9.54 5.55
CA ALA A 88 4.14 -8.79 4.60
C ALA A 88 3.26 -7.89 3.73
N THR A 89 3.81 -6.74 3.35
CA THR A 89 3.16 -5.83 2.40
C THR A 89 4.14 -5.50 1.29
N ILE A 90 3.72 -5.75 0.05
CA ILE A 90 4.43 -5.31 -1.16
C ILE A 90 3.73 -4.04 -1.63
N VAL A 91 4.49 -2.97 -1.80
CA VAL A 91 4.00 -1.70 -2.32
C VAL A 91 4.65 -1.46 -3.67
N VAL A 92 3.83 -1.38 -4.72
CA VAL A 92 4.26 -0.97 -6.06
C VAL A 92 3.89 0.48 -6.25
N THR A 93 4.87 1.34 -6.44
CA THR A 93 4.67 2.78 -6.63
C THR A 93 5.77 3.36 -7.51
N HIS A 94 5.43 4.39 -8.23
CA HIS A 94 6.38 5.27 -8.92
C HIS A 94 6.49 6.65 -8.22
N TYR A 95 5.74 6.85 -7.12
CA TYR A 95 5.77 8.06 -6.32
C TYR A 95 6.55 7.85 -5.03
N GLN A 96 7.69 8.48 -4.92
CA GLN A 96 8.55 8.38 -3.74
C GLN A 96 7.90 8.97 -2.48
N ARG A 97 6.99 9.94 -2.63
CA ARG A 97 6.25 10.54 -1.49
C ARG A 97 5.55 9.51 -0.60
N LEU A 98 5.15 8.35 -1.15
CA LEU A 98 4.56 7.30 -0.35
C LEU A 98 5.56 6.74 0.64
N LEU A 99 6.84 6.65 0.26
CA LEU A 99 7.92 6.10 1.07
C LEU A 99 8.31 6.99 2.27
N ASP A 100 7.93 8.28 2.25
CA ASP A 100 8.04 9.18 3.41
C ASP A 100 7.09 8.78 4.53
N TYR A 101 5.98 8.14 4.18
CA TYR A 101 4.94 7.73 5.13
C TYR A 101 4.94 6.23 5.41
N ILE A 102 5.30 5.40 4.43
CA ILE A 102 5.46 3.94 4.56
C ILE A 102 6.93 3.61 4.37
N ILE A 103 7.68 3.58 5.46
CA ILE A 103 9.11 3.28 5.40
C ILE A 103 9.29 1.80 5.05
N PRO A 104 9.89 1.49 3.88
CA PRO A 104 10.11 0.11 3.48
C PRO A 104 11.28 -0.52 4.24
N ASP A 105 11.20 -1.83 4.48
CA ASP A 105 12.32 -2.61 4.98
C ASP A 105 13.30 -2.95 3.83
N PHE A 106 12.74 -3.18 2.62
CA PHE A 106 13.48 -3.47 1.39
C PHE A 106 12.91 -2.69 0.22
N VAL A 107 13.79 -2.26 -0.67
CA VAL A 107 13.45 -1.59 -1.93
C VAL A 107 14.02 -2.38 -3.09
N HIS A 108 13.21 -2.66 -4.09
CA HIS A 108 13.59 -3.35 -5.31
C HIS A 108 13.26 -2.47 -6.52
N VAL A 109 14.24 -2.24 -7.38
CA VAL A 109 14.06 -1.48 -8.61
C VAL A 109 13.78 -2.45 -9.75
N LEU A 110 12.59 -2.32 -10.34
CA LEU A 110 12.16 -3.13 -11.48
C LEU A 110 12.39 -2.34 -12.78
N TYR A 111 13.11 -2.92 -13.72
CA TYR A 111 13.33 -2.36 -15.06
C TYR A 111 13.29 -3.46 -16.13
N LYS A 112 12.50 -3.25 -17.19
CA LYS A 112 12.29 -4.20 -18.28
C LYS A 112 12.01 -5.63 -17.79
N GLY A 113 11.14 -5.77 -16.77
CA GLY A 113 10.71 -7.07 -16.22
C GLY A 113 11.73 -7.77 -15.33
N LYS A 114 12.83 -7.10 -14.95
CA LYS A 114 13.86 -7.66 -14.07
C LYS A 114 14.12 -6.75 -12.88
N ILE A 115 14.37 -7.33 -11.70
CA ILE A 115 14.90 -6.59 -10.57
C ILE A 115 16.37 -6.27 -10.87
N VAL A 116 16.66 -4.99 -11.02
CA VAL A 116 17.98 -4.51 -11.42
C VAL A 116 18.83 -4.06 -10.23
N LYS A 117 18.20 -3.63 -9.17
CA LYS A 117 18.87 -3.24 -7.91
C LYS A 117 17.96 -3.56 -6.73
N SER A 118 18.57 -3.91 -5.60
CA SER A 118 17.88 -4.12 -4.32
C SER A 118 18.68 -3.46 -3.21
N GLY A 119 17.97 -2.91 -2.22
CA GLY A 119 18.60 -2.23 -1.08
C GLY A 119 17.59 -1.94 0.03
N GLY A 120 18.00 -1.19 1.02
CA GLY A 120 17.14 -0.66 2.08
C GLY A 120 16.47 0.66 1.67
N LYS A 121 15.96 1.37 2.67
CA LYS A 121 15.31 2.68 2.48
C LYS A 121 16.21 3.71 1.80
N GLU A 122 17.54 3.60 1.96
CA GLU A 122 18.53 4.49 1.37
C GLU A 122 18.49 4.46 -0.15
N LEU A 123 18.16 3.30 -0.73
CA LEU A 123 18.00 3.17 -2.18
C LEU A 123 16.83 4.02 -2.71
N ALA A 124 15.75 4.16 -1.94
CA ALA A 124 14.63 5.01 -2.30
C ALA A 124 15.05 6.50 -2.35
N LEU A 125 15.84 6.96 -1.37
CA LEU A 125 16.36 8.33 -1.33
C LEU A 125 17.34 8.58 -2.48
N GLU A 126 18.19 7.61 -2.78
CA GLU A 126 19.14 7.70 -3.90
C GLU A 126 18.41 7.80 -5.25
N LEU A 127 17.31 7.07 -5.42
CA LEU A 127 16.46 7.14 -6.61
C LEU A 127 15.76 8.52 -6.73
N GLU A 128 15.37 9.11 -5.61
CA GLU A 128 14.77 10.45 -5.58
C GLU A 128 15.77 11.51 -6.02
N GLU A 129 16.99 11.45 -5.52
CA GLU A 129 18.03 12.41 -5.79
C GLU A 129 18.59 12.30 -7.22
N LYS A 130 18.85 11.08 -7.69
CA LYS A 130 19.58 10.80 -8.94
C LYS A 130 18.69 10.37 -10.12
N GLY A 131 17.39 10.10 -9.85
CA GLY A 131 16.49 9.50 -10.84
C GLY A 131 16.85 8.03 -11.12
N TYR A 132 16.42 7.52 -12.28
CA TYR A 132 16.62 6.11 -12.67
C TYR A 132 17.75 5.91 -13.71
N ASP A 133 18.29 6.98 -14.29
CA ASP A 133 19.19 6.87 -15.45
C ASP A 133 20.55 6.27 -15.12
N TRP A 134 21.06 6.52 -13.91
CA TRP A 134 22.30 5.91 -13.44
C TRP A 134 22.20 4.39 -13.29
N ILE A 135 21.02 3.84 -12.94
CA ILE A 135 20.81 2.39 -12.87
C ILE A 135 20.81 1.75 -14.28
N LYS A 136 20.42 2.52 -15.30
CA LYS A 136 20.43 2.08 -16.69
C LYS A 136 21.84 2.04 -17.25
N SER A 137 22.69 3.01 -16.85
CA SER A 137 24.09 3.12 -17.32
C SER A 137 24.99 2.05 -16.72
N ASP A 138 24.85 1.72 -15.43
CA ASP A 138 25.63 0.66 -14.76
C ASP A 138 25.46 -0.74 -15.39
N LYS A 139 24.37 -0.95 -16.16
CA LYS A 139 24.16 -2.22 -16.90
C LYS A 139 24.50 -2.19 -18.37
N ALA A 140 24.72 -1.00 -18.96
CA ALA A 140 25.25 -0.90 -20.31
C ALA A 140 26.74 -1.31 -20.36
N GLU A 141 27.45 -1.15 -19.24
CA GLU A 141 28.86 -1.56 -19.10
C GLU A 141 29.05 -3.03 -18.69
N ALA A 142 27.99 -3.72 -18.23
CA ALA A 142 28.06 -5.14 -17.80
C ALA A 142 27.70 -6.15 -18.91
N VAL A 143 27.56 -5.70 -20.16
CA VAL A 143 27.34 -6.53 -21.35
C VAL A 143 28.45 -6.20 -22.37
N VAL A 144 29.66 -6.59 -22.03
CA VAL A 144 30.78 -6.79 -22.99
C VAL A 144 31.33 -8.17 -22.76
#